data_8eafbaa0e6776bf356127e26a16dc999
#
_entry.id   8eafbaa0e6776bf356127e26a16dc999
#
_cell.length_a   1.000
_cell.length_b   1.000
_cell.length_c   1.000
_cell.angle_alpha   90.00
_cell.angle_beta   90.00
_cell.angle_gamma   90.00
#
_symmetry.space_group_name_H-M   'P 1'
#
loop_
_entity.id
_entity.type
_entity.pdbx_description
1 polymer ?
#
loop_
_entity_poly.entity_id
_entity_poly.type
_entity_poly.pdbx_seq_one_letter_code
_entity_poly.pdbx_strand_id
1 'polypeptide(L)'
;AERLRELELGGKLLEAQRLSERTNYDLETMREIGYCSGIENYSLHLAGRSPGSRPWTLLDYFSEDWLLFVDESHMALPQVRGMYEGDTSRKRTLVEHGFRLPSAIDNRPLNFDEFFDHVNQAIFVSATPGPFEIENTEQIIEQVIRPTGIVDPNIEVRQTTGQIDDLLEEINQRVLKSERTLVTTLTKKMSEDLNEYLKESGVKSTYLHSEIDTLQRIE
;
A
#
# COMPACT_ATOMS: atom_id res chain seq x y z
N ALA A 1 20.83 4.88 25.43
CA ALA A 1 22.20 4.81 25.95
C ALA A 1 22.94 3.57 25.46
N GLU A 2 22.39 2.36 25.62
CA GLU A 2 23.03 1.08 25.26
C GLU A 2 23.38 1.00 23.76
N ARG A 3 22.44 1.23 22.88
CA ARG A 3 22.68 1.20 21.43
C ARG A 3 23.71 2.23 20.95
N LEU A 4 23.79 3.38 21.59
CA LEU A 4 24.81 4.39 21.26
C LEU A 4 26.21 3.86 21.57
N ARG A 5 26.39 3.24 22.74
CA ARG A 5 27.68 2.62 23.12
C ARG A 5 28.10 1.50 22.16
N GLU A 6 27.15 0.67 21.73
CA GLU A 6 27.42 -0.37 20.73
C GLU A 6 27.92 0.21 19.40
N LEU A 7 27.28 1.28 18.91
CA LEU A 7 27.67 1.94 17.68
C LEU A 7 29.06 2.62 17.82
N GLU A 8 29.33 3.29 18.94
CA GLU A 8 30.59 3.92 19.23
C GLU A 8 31.74 2.88 19.33
N LEU A 9 31.53 1.79 20.05
CA LEU A 9 32.49 0.69 20.17
C LEU A 9 32.74 -0.01 18.82
N GLY A 10 31.69 -0.05 17.95
CA GLY A 10 31.80 -0.56 16.59
C GLY A 10 32.40 0.40 15.56
N GLY A 11 32.86 1.59 15.99
CA GLY A 11 33.43 2.61 15.11
C GLY A 11 32.42 3.35 14.22
N LYS A 12 31.12 3.14 14.46
CA LYS A 12 29.99 3.76 13.71
C LYS A 12 29.61 5.11 14.34
N LEU A 13 30.53 6.06 14.35
CA LEU A 13 30.37 7.34 15.04
C LEU A 13 29.27 8.22 14.41
N LEU A 14 29.13 8.20 13.10
CA LEU A 14 28.11 8.96 12.38
C LEU A 14 26.70 8.43 12.69
N GLU A 15 26.56 7.10 12.72
CA GLU A 15 25.30 6.44 13.08
C GLU A 15 24.93 6.71 14.55
N ALA A 16 25.92 6.71 15.45
CA ALA A 16 25.72 7.06 16.87
C ALA A 16 25.24 8.51 17.01
N GLN A 17 25.88 9.45 16.31
CA GLN A 17 25.48 10.85 16.33
C GLN A 17 24.04 11.04 15.83
N ARG A 18 23.70 10.49 14.66
CA ARG A 18 22.34 10.56 14.10
C ARG A 18 21.29 10.03 15.05
N LEU A 19 21.56 8.85 15.63
CA LEU A 19 20.64 8.22 16.57
C LEU A 19 20.46 9.06 17.83
N SER A 20 21.53 9.63 18.36
CA SER A 20 21.50 10.50 19.53
C SER A 20 20.69 11.77 19.28
N GLU A 21 21.01 12.50 18.22
CA GLU A 21 20.32 13.74 17.85
C GLU A 21 18.83 13.51 17.63
N ARG A 22 18.49 12.50 16.82
CA ARG A 22 17.09 12.17 16.52
C ARG A 22 16.33 11.77 17.78
N THR A 23 16.89 10.88 18.60
CA THR A 23 16.20 10.38 19.80
C THR A 23 16.01 11.47 20.83
N ASN A 24 17.00 12.34 21.04
CA ASN A 24 16.89 13.45 21.97
C ASN A 24 15.85 14.48 21.51
N TYR A 25 15.85 14.82 20.23
CA TYR A 25 14.83 15.69 19.64
C TYR A 25 13.41 15.11 19.80
N ASP A 26 13.22 13.83 19.49
CA ASP A 26 11.92 13.16 19.63
C ASP A 26 11.46 13.13 21.10
N LEU A 27 12.37 12.87 22.05
CA LEU A 27 12.08 12.86 23.50
C LEU A 27 11.70 14.26 24.02
N GLU A 28 12.38 15.30 23.57
CA GLU A 28 12.07 16.69 23.94
C GLU A 28 10.69 17.07 23.40
N THR A 29 10.43 16.79 22.12
CA THR A 29 9.15 17.05 21.48
C THR A 29 7.99 16.31 22.17
N MET A 30 8.20 15.04 22.52
CA MET A 30 7.19 14.28 23.29
C MET A 30 6.93 14.85 24.68
N ARG A 31 7.95 15.42 25.36
CA ARG A 31 7.77 16.03 26.68
C ARG A 31 7.01 17.35 26.61
N GLU A 32 7.25 18.15 25.58
CA GLU A 32 6.64 19.47 25.45
C GLU A 32 5.26 19.45 24.82
N ILE A 33 5.08 18.61 23.78
CA ILE A 33 3.87 18.59 22.94
C ILE A 33 3.03 17.34 23.19
N GLY A 34 3.60 16.30 23.81
CA GLY A 34 2.95 14.99 24.01
C GLY A 34 3.00 14.08 22.76
N TYR A 35 3.67 14.50 21.69
CA TYR A 35 3.73 13.79 20.43
C TYR A 35 5.05 14.09 19.69
N CYS A 36 5.52 13.17 18.85
CA CYS A 36 6.58 13.43 17.86
C CYS A 36 6.28 12.72 16.53
N SER A 37 6.82 13.23 15.45
CA SER A 37 6.70 12.58 14.13
C SER A 37 7.42 11.22 14.14
N GLY A 38 6.69 10.15 13.88
CA GLY A 38 7.22 8.79 13.94
C GLY A 38 7.14 8.17 15.33
N ILE A 39 6.25 8.64 16.21
CA ILE A 39 6.04 8.13 17.58
C ILE A 39 5.77 6.62 17.58
N GLU A 40 5.22 6.08 16.51
CA GLU A 40 4.96 4.64 16.32
C GLU A 40 6.25 3.80 16.40
N ASN A 41 7.42 4.39 16.10
CA ASN A 41 8.71 3.71 16.22
C ASN A 41 9.14 3.46 17.67
N TYR A 42 8.46 4.11 18.62
CA TYR A 42 8.64 3.93 20.06
C TYR A 42 7.55 3.04 20.68
N SER A 43 6.62 2.51 19.87
CA SER A 43 5.44 1.75 20.32
C SER A 43 5.79 0.57 21.22
N LEU A 44 6.91 -0.12 20.98
CA LEU A 44 7.38 -1.22 21.85
C LEU A 44 7.53 -0.74 23.30
N HIS A 45 8.22 0.40 23.50
CA HIS A 45 8.49 0.97 24.82
C HIS A 45 7.23 1.57 25.44
N LEU A 46 6.43 2.31 24.65
CA LEU A 46 5.20 2.95 25.13
C LEU A 46 4.16 1.91 25.57
N ALA A 47 4.08 0.78 24.89
CA ALA A 47 3.17 -0.30 25.22
C ALA A 47 3.72 -1.31 26.24
N GLY A 48 4.99 -1.16 26.68
CA GLY A 48 5.64 -2.10 27.60
C GLY A 48 5.79 -3.51 27.05
N ARG A 49 5.86 -3.67 25.73
CA ARG A 49 5.97 -4.98 25.08
C ARG A 49 7.40 -5.52 25.14
N SER A 50 7.53 -6.84 25.08
CA SER A 50 8.85 -7.48 24.95
C SER A 50 9.37 -7.38 23.52
N PRO A 51 10.69 -7.23 23.31
CA PRO A 51 11.30 -7.27 21.98
C PRO A 51 10.90 -8.53 21.19
N GLY A 52 10.59 -8.35 19.91
CA GLY A 52 10.14 -9.43 19.02
C GLY A 52 8.65 -9.77 19.13
N SER A 53 7.93 -9.26 20.14
CA SER A 53 6.48 -9.48 20.24
C SER A 53 5.72 -8.80 19.12
N ARG A 54 4.60 -9.41 18.69
CA ARG A 54 3.73 -8.79 17.70
C ARG A 54 3.12 -7.48 18.20
N PRO A 55 2.90 -6.50 17.32
CA PRO A 55 2.18 -5.28 17.70
C PRO A 55 0.69 -5.55 17.90
N TRP A 56 0.04 -4.67 18.66
CA TRP A 56 -1.41 -4.57 18.71
C TRP A 56 -1.94 -4.01 17.38
N THR A 57 -3.02 -4.57 16.88
CA THR A 57 -3.69 -4.17 15.63
C THR A 57 -5.18 -3.93 15.87
N LEU A 58 -5.88 -3.43 14.85
CA LEU A 58 -7.33 -3.29 14.91
C LEU A 58 -8.04 -4.65 15.08
N LEU A 59 -7.41 -5.75 14.65
CA LEU A 59 -7.97 -7.09 14.81
C LEU A 59 -8.09 -7.50 16.29
N ASP A 60 -7.23 -6.98 17.15
CA ASP A 60 -7.26 -7.25 18.59
C ASP A 60 -8.48 -6.64 19.32
N TYR A 61 -9.23 -5.76 18.66
CA TYR A 61 -10.45 -5.15 19.21
C TYR A 61 -11.72 -5.97 18.90
N PHE A 62 -11.65 -6.94 17.99
CA PHE A 62 -12.78 -7.82 17.72
C PHE A 62 -12.92 -8.88 18.83
N SER A 63 -14.14 -9.37 19.03
CA SER A 63 -14.40 -10.52 19.89
C SER A 63 -13.78 -11.79 19.27
N GLU A 64 -13.72 -12.89 20.04
CA GLU A 64 -13.18 -14.16 19.54
C GLU A 64 -13.99 -14.76 18.37
N ASP A 65 -15.29 -14.48 18.33
CA ASP A 65 -16.20 -14.96 17.28
C ASP A 65 -16.54 -13.81 16.31
N TRP A 66 -15.75 -13.71 15.24
CA TRP A 66 -15.95 -12.75 14.16
C TRP A 66 -15.69 -13.37 12.80
N LEU A 67 -16.28 -12.80 11.77
CA LEU A 67 -16.19 -13.25 10.39
C LEU A 67 -15.41 -12.23 9.54
N LEU A 68 -14.35 -12.71 8.90
CA LEU A 68 -13.55 -11.91 7.97
C LEU A 68 -14.07 -12.08 6.54
N PHE A 69 -14.31 -10.97 5.86
CA PHE A 69 -14.49 -10.93 4.41
C PHE A 69 -13.24 -10.34 3.76
N VAL A 70 -12.63 -11.08 2.87
CA VAL A 70 -11.46 -10.63 2.10
C VAL A 70 -11.90 -10.41 0.65
N ASP A 71 -12.16 -9.14 0.31
CA ASP A 71 -12.48 -8.76 -1.05
C ASP A 71 -11.23 -8.72 -1.92
N GLU A 72 -11.38 -9.08 -3.20
CA GLU A 72 -10.26 -9.25 -4.14
C GLU A 72 -9.10 -10.06 -3.53
N SER A 73 -9.44 -11.17 -2.90
CA SER A 73 -8.53 -11.97 -2.08
C SER A 73 -7.25 -12.38 -2.81
N HIS A 74 -7.35 -12.66 -4.12
CA HIS A 74 -6.21 -12.98 -4.98
C HIS A 74 -5.15 -11.87 -5.04
N MET A 75 -5.53 -10.61 -4.72
CA MET A 75 -4.62 -9.47 -4.60
C MET A 75 -4.28 -9.18 -3.15
N ALA A 76 -5.27 -9.22 -2.24
CA ALA A 76 -5.12 -8.85 -0.84
C ALA A 76 -4.17 -9.80 -0.09
N LEU A 77 -4.33 -11.12 -0.25
CA LEU A 77 -3.53 -12.10 0.50
C LEU A 77 -2.04 -12.07 0.14
N PRO A 78 -1.62 -11.99 -1.13
CA PRO A 78 -0.22 -11.78 -1.47
C PRO A 78 0.36 -10.48 -0.89
N GLN A 79 -0.43 -9.40 -0.82
CA GLN A 79 -0.01 -8.14 -0.19
C GLN A 79 0.21 -8.32 1.31
N VAL A 80 -0.72 -8.92 2.03
CA VAL A 80 -0.57 -9.22 3.47
C VAL A 80 0.69 -10.05 3.71
N ARG A 81 0.95 -11.06 2.88
CA ARG A 81 2.16 -11.89 2.97
C ARG A 81 3.45 -11.09 2.75
N GLY A 82 3.46 -10.16 1.79
CA GLY A 82 4.63 -9.35 1.45
C GLY A 82 4.91 -8.18 2.39
N MET A 83 3.90 -7.67 3.12
CA MET A 83 4.01 -6.47 3.95
C MET A 83 5.06 -6.59 5.05
N TYR A 84 5.11 -7.72 5.74
CA TYR A 84 6.05 -7.97 6.82
C TYR A 84 7.51 -7.88 6.37
N GLU A 85 7.87 -8.61 5.32
CA GLU A 85 9.25 -8.65 4.81
C GLU A 85 9.68 -7.30 4.24
N GLY A 86 8.82 -6.62 3.51
CA GLY A 86 9.08 -5.29 2.97
C GLY A 86 9.35 -4.25 4.06
N ASP A 87 8.54 -4.22 5.11
CA ASP A 87 8.71 -3.30 6.23
C ASP A 87 9.96 -3.64 7.04
N THR A 88 10.18 -4.92 7.34
CA THR A 88 11.34 -5.39 8.10
C THR A 88 12.66 -5.07 7.38
N SER A 89 12.76 -5.31 6.08
CA SER A 89 13.94 -4.99 5.28
C SER A 89 14.26 -3.49 5.34
N ARG A 90 13.26 -2.63 5.11
CA ARG A 90 13.42 -1.18 5.21
C ARG A 90 13.88 -0.74 6.60
N LYS A 91 13.26 -1.24 7.65
CA LYS A 91 13.59 -0.85 9.04
C LYS A 91 14.96 -1.32 9.48
N ARG A 92 15.38 -2.53 9.08
CA ARG A 92 16.75 -3.01 9.34
C ARG A 92 17.79 -2.04 8.80
N THR A 93 17.62 -1.57 7.57
CA THR A 93 18.50 -0.55 6.96
C THR A 93 18.51 0.74 7.78
N LEU A 94 17.34 1.24 8.20
CA LEU A 94 17.25 2.46 9.01
C LEU A 94 17.92 2.32 10.39
N VAL A 95 17.80 1.16 11.02
CA VAL A 95 18.44 0.86 12.32
C VAL A 95 19.95 0.70 12.15
N GLU A 96 20.39 0.03 11.10
CA GLU A 96 21.82 -0.17 10.81
C GLU A 96 22.56 1.15 10.63
N HIS A 97 21.92 2.11 9.94
CA HIS A 97 22.49 3.42 9.64
C HIS A 97 22.17 4.51 10.69
N GLY A 98 21.67 4.14 11.87
CA GLY A 98 21.43 5.05 12.99
C GLY A 98 20.23 5.99 12.83
N PHE A 99 19.32 5.75 11.89
CA PHE A 99 18.12 6.56 11.71
C PHE A 99 16.98 6.18 12.66
N ARG A 100 17.01 4.97 13.22
CA ARG A 100 15.99 4.45 14.14
C ARG A 100 16.62 3.60 15.25
N LEU A 101 15.93 3.52 16.40
CA LEU A 101 16.23 2.55 17.44
C LEU A 101 15.94 1.12 16.97
N PRO A 102 16.63 0.10 17.49
CA PRO A 102 16.32 -1.32 17.20
C PRO A 102 14.86 -1.68 17.45
N SER A 103 14.23 -1.11 18.47
CA SER A 103 12.81 -1.30 18.81
C SER A 103 11.83 -0.84 17.71
N ALA A 104 12.26 -0.03 16.76
CA ALA A 104 11.43 0.34 15.61
C ALA A 104 11.07 -0.85 14.72
N ILE A 105 11.87 -1.93 14.75
CA ILE A 105 11.59 -3.17 14.02
C ILE A 105 10.31 -3.84 14.54
N ASP A 106 10.01 -3.69 15.83
CA ASP A 106 8.84 -4.28 16.48
C ASP A 106 7.53 -3.50 16.27
N ASN A 107 7.60 -2.33 15.63
CA ASN A 107 6.43 -1.66 15.05
C ASN A 107 6.32 -2.09 13.57
N ARG A 108 5.64 -3.16 13.31
CA ARG A 108 5.61 -3.86 12.02
C ARG A 108 4.21 -4.37 11.70
N PRO A 109 3.88 -4.64 10.44
CA PRO A 109 2.71 -5.46 10.12
C PRO A 109 2.79 -6.83 10.81
N LEU A 110 1.65 -7.45 11.02
CA LEU A 110 1.61 -8.87 11.34
C LEU A 110 2.27 -9.67 10.20
N ASN A 111 2.97 -10.73 10.51
CA ASN A 111 3.31 -11.70 9.49
C ASN A 111 2.07 -12.50 9.09
N PHE A 112 2.17 -13.31 8.04
CA PHE A 112 1.03 -14.00 7.47
C PHE A 112 0.36 -14.98 8.45
N ASP A 113 1.16 -15.70 9.24
CA ASP A 113 0.67 -16.65 10.23
C ASP A 113 0.01 -15.92 11.41
N GLU A 114 0.66 -14.88 11.95
CA GLU A 114 0.08 -14.01 12.97
C GLU A 114 -1.25 -13.37 12.55
N PHE A 115 -1.40 -13.03 11.26
CA PHE A 115 -2.66 -12.52 10.73
C PHE A 115 -3.75 -13.58 10.78
N PHE A 116 -3.47 -14.80 10.33
CA PHE A 116 -4.45 -15.89 10.33
C PHE A 116 -4.74 -16.44 11.72
N ASP A 117 -3.81 -16.33 12.68
CA ASP A 117 -4.07 -16.67 14.08
C ASP A 117 -5.19 -15.84 14.73
N HIS A 118 -5.51 -14.66 14.16
CA HIS A 118 -6.65 -13.82 14.59
C HIS A 118 -7.96 -14.20 13.91
N VAL A 119 -7.90 -14.95 12.80
CA VAL A 119 -9.06 -15.22 11.96
C VAL A 119 -9.73 -16.52 12.40
N ASN A 120 -10.96 -16.41 12.93
CA ASN A 120 -11.76 -17.59 13.27
C ASN A 120 -12.44 -18.16 12.01
N GLN A 121 -13.11 -17.32 11.25
CA GLN A 121 -13.79 -17.69 10.01
C GLN A 121 -13.51 -16.64 8.93
N ALA A 122 -13.33 -17.09 7.68
CA ALA A 122 -13.10 -16.19 6.56
C ALA A 122 -13.92 -16.58 5.33
N ILE A 123 -14.36 -15.56 4.59
CA ILE A 123 -14.93 -15.69 3.24
C ILE A 123 -14.03 -14.91 2.29
N PHE A 124 -13.47 -15.62 1.33
CA PHE A 124 -12.65 -15.03 0.28
C PHE A 124 -13.52 -14.72 -0.93
N VAL A 125 -13.52 -13.48 -1.38
CA VAL A 125 -14.29 -13.02 -2.54
C VAL A 125 -13.31 -12.65 -3.66
N SER A 126 -13.46 -13.27 -4.82
CA SER A 126 -12.58 -13.01 -5.95
C SER A 126 -13.21 -13.48 -7.25
N ALA A 127 -13.01 -12.74 -8.35
CA ALA A 127 -13.34 -13.21 -9.68
C ALA A 127 -12.34 -14.27 -10.19
N THR A 128 -11.12 -14.26 -9.67
CA THR A 128 -10.01 -15.14 -10.07
C THR A 128 -9.26 -15.63 -8.81
N PRO A 129 -9.83 -16.58 -8.05
CA PRO A 129 -9.19 -17.09 -6.83
C PRO A 129 -7.75 -17.54 -7.07
N GLY A 130 -6.87 -17.22 -6.14
CA GLY A 130 -5.48 -17.64 -6.17
C GLY A 130 -5.25 -19.03 -5.60
N PRO A 131 -4.00 -19.54 -5.66
CA PRO A 131 -3.67 -20.86 -5.13
C PRO A 131 -3.99 -21.03 -3.64
N PHE A 132 -3.77 -19.96 -2.83
CA PHE A 132 -4.03 -20.03 -1.39
C PHE A 132 -5.51 -20.29 -1.09
N GLU A 133 -6.42 -19.56 -1.77
CA GLU A 133 -7.86 -19.73 -1.58
C GLU A 133 -8.31 -21.13 -1.99
N ILE A 134 -7.81 -21.63 -3.13
CA ILE A 134 -8.16 -22.94 -3.66
C ILE A 134 -7.69 -24.07 -2.72
N GLU A 135 -6.48 -23.92 -2.13
CA GLU A 135 -5.89 -24.92 -1.22
C GLU A 135 -6.54 -24.94 0.16
N ASN A 136 -7.09 -23.78 0.61
CA ASN A 136 -7.57 -23.60 1.99
C ASN A 136 -9.09 -23.46 2.11
N THR A 137 -9.86 -23.74 1.05
CA THR A 137 -11.32 -23.70 1.08
C THR A 137 -11.90 -25.09 0.97
N GLU A 138 -12.98 -25.35 1.73
CA GLU A 138 -13.75 -26.58 1.62
C GLU A 138 -14.77 -26.52 0.47
N GLN A 139 -15.21 -25.32 0.13
CA GLN A 139 -16.25 -25.10 -0.88
C GLN A 139 -16.00 -23.83 -1.67
N ILE A 140 -16.10 -23.95 -2.99
CA ILE A 140 -16.12 -22.81 -3.92
C ILE A 140 -17.57 -22.56 -4.33
N ILE A 141 -18.07 -21.35 -4.08
CA ILE A 141 -19.42 -20.93 -4.46
C ILE A 141 -19.28 -19.94 -5.61
N GLU A 142 -19.89 -20.25 -6.73
CA GLU A 142 -19.92 -19.39 -7.91
C GLU A 142 -21.16 -18.51 -7.93
N GLN A 143 -20.98 -17.21 -8.07
CA GLN A 143 -22.05 -16.26 -8.33
C GLN A 143 -21.93 -15.75 -9.76
N VAL A 144 -22.68 -16.35 -10.66
CA VAL A 144 -22.60 -16.10 -12.12
C VAL A 144 -23.64 -15.07 -12.58
N ILE A 145 -24.61 -14.72 -11.73
CA ILE A 145 -25.71 -13.83 -12.05
C ILE A 145 -25.25 -12.37 -12.07
N ARG A 146 -25.45 -11.70 -13.21
CA ARG A 146 -25.25 -10.26 -13.36
C ARG A 146 -26.62 -9.55 -13.47
N PRO A 147 -27.26 -9.14 -12.38
CA PRO A 147 -28.62 -8.64 -12.38
C PRO A 147 -28.78 -7.25 -13.00
N THR A 148 -27.68 -6.52 -13.24
CA THR A 148 -27.70 -5.15 -13.80
C THR A 148 -28.20 -5.08 -15.24
N GLY A 149 -28.21 -6.19 -15.98
CA GLY A 149 -28.55 -6.21 -17.42
C GLY A 149 -27.51 -5.50 -18.32
N ILE A 150 -26.43 -5.00 -17.75
CA ILE A 150 -25.33 -4.36 -18.50
C ILE A 150 -24.43 -5.45 -19.05
N VAL A 151 -24.32 -5.53 -20.37
CA VAL A 151 -23.39 -6.46 -21.06
C VAL A 151 -21.95 -5.94 -20.98
N ASP A 152 -21.00 -6.85 -21.07
CA ASP A 152 -19.58 -6.46 -21.16
C ASP A 152 -19.33 -5.67 -22.44
N PRO A 153 -18.41 -4.68 -22.41
CA PRO A 153 -18.07 -3.93 -23.59
C PRO A 153 -17.37 -4.82 -24.63
N ASN A 154 -17.51 -4.49 -25.90
CA ASN A 154 -16.71 -5.11 -26.94
C ASN A 154 -15.24 -4.78 -26.73
N ILE A 155 -14.38 -5.79 -26.78
CA ILE A 155 -12.93 -5.65 -26.62
C ILE A 155 -12.26 -5.82 -27.97
N GLU A 156 -11.46 -4.85 -28.36
CA GLU A 156 -10.61 -4.90 -29.55
C GLU A 156 -9.14 -4.80 -29.12
N VAL A 157 -8.32 -5.75 -29.55
CA VAL A 157 -6.87 -5.77 -29.27
C VAL A 157 -6.16 -5.26 -30.50
N ARG A 158 -5.38 -4.17 -30.33
CA ARG A 158 -4.61 -3.54 -31.39
C ARG A 158 -3.10 -3.62 -31.10
N GLN A 159 -2.29 -3.42 -32.14
CA GLN A 159 -0.84 -3.40 -32.01
C GLN A 159 -0.35 -2.15 -31.26
N THR A 160 0.75 -2.27 -30.54
CA THR A 160 1.35 -1.12 -29.83
C THR A 160 2.09 -0.15 -30.74
N THR A 161 2.52 -0.60 -31.92
CA THR A 161 3.17 0.27 -32.91
C THR A 161 2.15 1.25 -33.48
N GLY A 162 2.44 2.55 -33.35
CA GLY A 162 1.51 3.61 -33.79
C GLY A 162 0.30 3.82 -32.85
N GLN A 163 0.32 3.24 -31.64
CA GLN A 163 -0.81 3.29 -30.72
C GLN A 163 -1.28 4.70 -30.34
N ILE A 164 -0.40 5.70 -30.36
CA ILE A 164 -0.77 7.09 -30.01
C ILE A 164 -1.54 7.75 -31.14
N ASP A 165 -1.14 7.52 -32.40
CA ASP A 165 -1.85 8.04 -33.57
C ASP A 165 -3.23 7.39 -33.69
N ASP A 166 -3.30 6.07 -33.48
CA ASP A 166 -4.53 5.29 -33.44
C ASP A 166 -5.48 5.79 -32.31
N LEU A 167 -4.93 6.05 -31.12
CA LEU A 167 -5.68 6.66 -30.00
C LEU A 167 -6.25 8.02 -30.37
N LEU A 168 -5.46 8.89 -30.99
CA LEU A 168 -5.92 10.21 -31.43
C LEU A 168 -7.07 10.10 -32.43
N GLU A 169 -6.98 9.19 -33.39
CA GLU A 169 -8.04 8.93 -34.37
C GLU A 169 -9.34 8.49 -33.67
N GLU A 170 -9.25 7.52 -32.76
CA GLU A 170 -10.41 7.05 -31.98
C GLU A 170 -11.02 8.16 -31.12
N ILE A 171 -10.18 8.98 -30.43
CA ILE A 171 -10.68 10.11 -29.66
C ILE A 171 -11.46 11.08 -30.55
N ASN A 172 -10.92 11.43 -31.73
CA ASN A 172 -11.57 12.34 -32.65
C ASN A 172 -12.90 11.81 -33.15
N GLN A 173 -12.97 10.50 -33.46
CA GLN A 173 -14.22 9.85 -33.86
C GLN A 173 -15.28 9.89 -32.75
N ARG A 174 -14.88 9.73 -31.49
CA ARG A 174 -15.77 9.81 -30.31
C ARG A 174 -16.24 11.24 -30.07
N VAL A 175 -15.34 12.20 -30.18
CA VAL A 175 -15.67 13.63 -30.05
C VAL A 175 -16.72 14.07 -31.08
N LEU A 176 -16.64 13.61 -32.34
CA LEU A 176 -17.63 13.89 -33.37
C LEU A 176 -19.03 13.35 -33.02
N LYS A 177 -19.09 12.28 -32.19
CA LYS A 177 -20.34 11.72 -31.68
C LYS A 177 -20.78 12.32 -30.33
N SER A 178 -20.07 13.33 -29.83
CA SER A 178 -20.27 13.92 -28.49
C SER A 178 -20.05 12.89 -27.34
N GLU A 179 -19.22 11.89 -27.58
CA GLU A 179 -18.82 10.89 -26.59
C GLU A 179 -17.53 11.28 -25.89
N ARG A 180 -17.22 10.61 -24.78
CA ARG A 180 -15.98 10.78 -24.02
C ARG A 180 -15.14 9.50 -24.09
N THR A 181 -13.82 9.66 -23.97
CA THR A 181 -12.87 8.56 -23.97
C THR A 181 -12.15 8.52 -22.62
N LEU A 182 -12.10 7.36 -21.99
CA LEU A 182 -11.29 7.10 -20.82
C LEU A 182 -10.03 6.34 -21.25
N VAL A 183 -8.87 6.88 -20.96
CA VAL A 183 -7.57 6.27 -21.29
C VAL A 183 -6.86 5.88 -20.01
N THR A 184 -6.51 4.60 -19.86
CA THR A 184 -5.73 4.10 -18.73
C THR A 184 -4.27 3.88 -19.12
N THR A 185 -3.36 4.24 -18.23
CA THR A 185 -1.92 4.11 -18.41
C THR A 185 -1.30 3.29 -17.29
N LEU A 186 -0.11 2.73 -17.51
CA LEU A 186 0.57 1.89 -16.54
C LEU A 186 1.18 2.66 -15.36
N THR A 187 1.53 3.95 -15.56
CA THR A 187 2.16 4.77 -14.52
C THR A 187 1.56 6.17 -14.48
N LYS A 188 1.68 6.85 -13.32
CA LYS A 188 1.28 8.24 -13.12
C LYS A 188 1.97 9.16 -14.13
N LYS A 189 3.29 9.05 -14.23
CA LYS A 189 4.08 9.85 -15.18
C LYS A 189 3.61 9.68 -16.62
N MET A 190 3.31 8.45 -17.04
CA MET A 190 2.78 8.20 -18.38
C MET A 190 1.41 8.86 -18.59
N SER A 191 0.57 8.99 -17.56
CA SER A 191 -0.71 9.71 -17.68
C SER A 191 -0.52 11.21 -17.83
N GLU A 192 0.48 11.78 -17.15
CA GLU A 192 0.84 13.20 -17.25
C GLU A 192 1.43 13.52 -18.63
N ASP A 193 2.44 12.75 -19.07
CA ASP A 193 3.11 12.93 -20.37
C ASP A 193 2.11 12.78 -21.53
N LEU A 194 1.23 11.76 -21.46
CA LEU A 194 0.19 11.56 -22.48
C LEU A 194 -0.83 12.70 -22.50
N ASN A 195 -1.24 13.21 -21.34
CA ASN A 195 -2.17 14.33 -21.26
C ASN A 195 -1.58 15.62 -21.86
N GLU A 196 -0.28 15.89 -21.63
CA GLU A 196 0.43 17.02 -22.23
C GLU A 196 0.43 16.91 -23.77
N TYR A 197 0.82 15.74 -24.28
CA TYR A 197 0.80 15.45 -25.71
C TYR A 197 -0.60 15.61 -26.35
N LEU A 198 -1.63 15.10 -25.69
CA LEU A 198 -3.02 15.21 -26.17
C LEU A 198 -3.48 16.67 -26.22
N LYS A 199 -3.11 17.49 -25.24
CA LYS A 199 -3.39 18.94 -25.22
C LYS A 199 -2.67 19.67 -26.35
N GLU A 200 -1.40 19.37 -26.58
CA GLU A 200 -0.63 19.94 -27.70
C GLU A 200 -1.25 19.56 -29.07
N SER A 201 -1.84 18.37 -29.15
CA SER A 201 -2.59 17.88 -30.31
C SER A 201 -4.01 18.44 -30.41
N GLY A 202 -4.39 19.40 -29.54
CA GLY A 202 -5.69 20.10 -29.59
C GLY A 202 -6.84 19.31 -28.92
N VAL A 203 -6.58 18.20 -28.23
CA VAL A 203 -7.59 17.42 -27.51
C VAL A 203 -7.83 18.04 -26.13
N LYS A 204 -9.09 18.25 -25.76
CA LYS A 204 -9.48 18.66 -24.40
C LYS A 204 -9.36 17.43 -23.48
N SER A 205 -8.26 17.32 -22.75
CA SER A 205 -7.97 16.20 -21.87
C SER A 205 -7.57 16.66 -20.47
N THR A 206 -7.77 15.80 -19.50
CA THR A 206 -7.26 15.92 -18.13
C THR A 206 -6.81 14.54 -17.66
N TYR A 207 -5.94 14.49 -16.65
CA TYR A 207 -5.49 13.24 -16.06
C TYR A 207 -5.94 13.14 -14.59
N LEU A 208 -6.02 11.92 -14.09
CA LEU A 208 -6.41 11.63 -12.71
C LEU A 208 -5.55 10.49 -12.16
N HIS A 209 -4.89 10.73 -11.03
CA HIS A 209 -4.17 9.71 -10.26
C HIS A 209 -4.15 10.01 -8.75
N SER A 210 -3.53 9.14 -7.94
CA SER A 210 -3.61 9.20 -6.48
C SER A 210 -2.98 10.45 -5.85
N GLU A 211 -2.11 11.20 -6.55
CA GLU A 211 -1.46 12.41 -6.05
C GLU A 211 -2.26 13.70 -6.34
N ILE A 212 -3.37 13.59 -7.05
CA ILE A 212 -4.27 14.73 -7.31
C ILE A 212 -5.11 15.01 -6.06
N ASP A 213 -5.10 16.24 -5.60
CA ASP A 213 -5.87 16.69 -4.45
C ASP A 213 -7.37 16.52 -4.65
N THR A 214 -8.09 16.29 -3.55
CA THR A 214 -9.54 16.02 -3.57
C THR A 214 -10.34 17.15 -4.23
N LEU A 215 -9.93 18.40 -4.04
CA LEU A 215 -10.60 19.57 -4.66
C LEU A 215 -10.40 19.58 -6.18
N GLN A 216 -9.21 19.24 -6.66
CA GLN A 216 -8.91 19.17 -8.10
C GLN A 216 -9.62 18.01 -8.81
N ARG A 217 -10.05 16.98 -8.05
CA ARG A 217 -10.80 15.84 -8.61
C ARG A 217 -12.27 16.16 -8.88
N ILE A 218 -12.79 17.25 -8.31
CA ILE A 218 -14.19 17.65 -8.44
C ILE A 218 -14.38 18.54 -9.69
N GLU A 219 -13.34 19.21 -10.14
CA GLU A 219 -13.33 20.02 -11.37
C GLU A 219 -13.31 19.12 -12.62
#